data_eca7953675ed111419b779adcea69659
#
_entry.id   eca7953675ed111419b779adcea69659
#
_cell.length_a   1.000
_cell.length_b   1.000
_cell.length_c   1.000
_cell.angle_alpha   90.00
_cell.angle_beta   90.00
_cell.angle_gamma   90.00
#
_symmetry.space_group_name_H-M   'P 1'
#
loop_
_entity.id
_entity.type
_entity.pdbx_description
1 polymer ?
#
loop_
_entity_poly.entity_id
_entity_poly.type
_entity_poly.pdbx_seq_one_letter_code
_entity_poly.pdbx_strand_id
1 'polypeptide(L)'
;MPQTAAQRRHEVRDVFNAMRYIVRTGAPWRWLPTNFPPWEAVYQQTRRWIAAGCFASIVQDLRLLVRAASGRRPQPSVAIVDSRTLRSTVESGQRAGVDGHKRVRGSKVHAVVDTMGTLLALAVTPAHEAERRQLSALAQRVQEVTGESVELIYADAAYTGEETEAAAQSHGMRLMVVQRPEGSHGFVLLPKRWVVERTQPQYLQSALDVQASPSHDRTRWATEPA
;
A
#
# COMPACT_ATOMS: atom_id res chain seq x y z
N MET A 1 -11.83 19.98 7.10
CA MET A 1 -11.54 21.07 6.14
C MET A 1 -12.81 21.84 5.89
N PRO A 2 -12.85 23.20 6.03
CA PRO A 2 -14.06 23.97 5.76
C PRO A 2 -14.43 23.80 4.27
N GLN A 3 -15.70 23.48 4.02
CA GLN A 3 -16.22 23.30 2.66
C GLN A 3 -16.27 24.61 1.87
N THR A 4 -16.13 25.75 2.53
CA THR A 4 -16.25 27.08 1.95
C THR A 4 -14.99 27.91 2.22
N ALA A 5 -13.92 27.65 1.47
CA ALA A 5 -12.83 28.62 1.40
C ALA A 5 -13.15 29.62 0.27
N ALA A 6 -13.22 30.92 0.58
CA ALA A 6 -13.57 32.00 -0.34
C ALA A 6 -12.67 32.09 -1.60
N GLN A 7 -11.59 31.34 -1.69
CA GLN A 7 -10.64 31.28 -2.81
C GLN A 7 -10.75 29.98 -3.63
N ARG A 8 -11.72 29.10 -3.34
CA ARG A 8 -11.86 27.84 -4.07
C ARG A 8 -12.52 28.08 -5.43
N ARG A 9 -11.74 27.91 -6.52
CA ARG A 9 -12.22 28.05 -7.90
C ARG A 9 -12.85 26.78 -8.49
N HIS A 10 -12.55 25.61 -7.89
CA HIS A 10 -12.98 24.30 -8.40
C HIS A 10 -13.60 23.48 -7.28
N GLU A 11 -14.61 22.69 -7.60
CA GLU A 11 -15.24 21.78 -6.67
C GLU A 11 -14.26 20.70 -6.22
N VAL A 12 -14.25 20.41 -4.92
CA VAL A 12 -13.33 19.40 -4.32
C VAL A 12 -13.51 18.02 -4.95
N ARG A 13 -14.76 17.68 -5.26
CA ARG A 13 -15.11 16.41 -5.90
C ARG A 13 -14.48 16.28 -7.27
N ASP A 14 -14.50 17.34 -8.09
CA ASP A 14 -13.93 17.32 -9.43
C ASP A 14 -12.41 17.21 -9.39
N VAL A 15 -11.77 17.94 -8.47
CA VAL A 15 -10.32 17.81 -8.23
C VAL A 15 -9.95 16.39 -7.77
N PHE A 16 -10.74 15.80 -6.88
CA PHE A 16 -10.51 14.43 -6.41
C PHE A 16 -10.73 13.41 -7.53
N ASN A 17 -11.77 13.56 -8.34
CA ASN A 17 -12.04 12.69 -9.48
C ASN A 17 -10.93 12.79 -10.54
N ALA A 18 -10.44 14.00 -10.82
CA ALA A 18 -9.31 14.24 -11.72
C ALA A 18 -8.02 13.54 -11.20
N MET A 19 -7.71 13.66 -9.90
CA MET A 19 -6.61 12.94 -9.29
C MET A 19 -6.78 11.42 -9.41
N ARG A 20 -7.99 10.89 -9.13
CA ARG A 20 -8.30 9.46 -9.31
C ARG A 20 -8.11 9.01 -10.75
N TYR A 21 -8.48 9.83 -11.73
CA TYR A 21 -8.25 9.55 -13.14
C TYR A 21 -6.75 9.38 -13.42
N ILE A 22 -5.91 10.32 -12.98
CA ILE A 22 -4.44 10.22 -13.12
C ILE A 22 -3.90 8.96 -12.46
N VAL A 23 -4.31 8.68 -11.22
CA VAL A 23 -3.85 7.49 -10.47
C VAL A 23 -4.25 6.20 -11.19
N ARG A 24 -5.46 6.14 -11.75
CA ARG A 24 -5.99 4.93 -12.41
C ARG A 24 -5.42 4.70 -13.80
N THR A 25 -5.14 5.76 -14.55
CA THR A 25 -4.68 5.66 -15.94
C THR A 25 -3.17 5.70 -16.08
N GLY A 26 -2.47 6.22 -15.07
CA GLY A 26 -1.04 6.50 -15.16
C GLY A 26 -0.69 7.61 -16.17
N ALA A 27 -1.68 8.36 -16.65
CA ALA A 27 -1.46 9.43 -17.61
C ALA A 27 -0.57 10.54 -17.03
N PRO A 28 0.30 11.16 -17.85
CA PRO A 28 1.00 12.38 -17.45
C PRO A 28 0.01 13.47 -17.03
N TRP A 29 0.36 14.26 -16.01
CA TRP A 29 -0.51 15.34 -15.50
C TRP A 29 -1.02 16.26 -16.59
N ARG A 30 -0.15 16.62 -17.54
CA ARG A 30 -0.48 17.52 -18.66
C ARG A 30 -1.49 16.93 -19.65
N TRP A 31 -1.76 15.61 -19.57
CA TRP A 31 -2.72 14.92 -20.43
C TRP A 31 -4.07 14.70 -19.71
N LEU A 32 -4.26 15.38 -18.58
CA LEU A 32 -5.55 15.37 -17.93
C LEU A 32 -6.61 15.92 -18.88
N PRO A 33 -7.71 15.19 -19.13
CA PRO A 33 -8.78 15.64 -20.03
C PRO A 33 -9.38 17.00 -19.62
N THR A 34 -9.76 17.80 -20.61
CA THR A 34 -10.23 19.19 -20.43
C THR A 34 -11.58 19.33 -19.72
N ASN A 35 -12.31 18.22 -19.55
CA ASN A 35 -13.54 18.16 -18.74
C ASN A 35 -13.27 18.13 -17.22
N PHE A 36 -12.01 17.99 -16.81
CA PHE A 36 -11.57 18.16 -15.43
C PHE A 36 -11.02 19.58 -15.19
N PRO A 37 -10.85 19.99 -13.93
CA PRO A 37 -10.11 21.22 -13.61
C PRO A 37 -8.68 21.20 -14.21
N PRO A 38 -8.07 22.39 -14.47
CA PRO A 38 -6.71 22.47 -14.97
C PRO A 38 -5.74 21.60 -14.17
N TRP A 39 -4.87 20.88 -14.88
CA TRP A 39 -3.99 19.89 -14.26
C TRP A 39 -3.09 20.50 -13.16
N GLU A 40 -2.67 21.74 -13.31
CA GLU A 40 -1.87 22.46 -12.30
C GLU A 40 -2.62 22.61 -10.98
N ALA A 41 -3.91 22.96 -11.05
CA ALA A 41 -4.75 23.09 -9.87
C ALA A 41 -4.97 21.75 -9.17
N VAL A 42 -5.21 20.68 -9.96
CA VAL A 42 -5.37 19.32 -9.46
C VAL A 42 -4.07 18.84 -8.79
N TYR A 43 -2.93 19.07 -9.44
CA TYR A 43 -1.61 18.69 -8.94
C TYR A 43 -1.27 19.39 -7.62
N GLN A 44 -1.39 20.73 -7.58
CA GLN A 44 -1.12 21.50 -6.37
C GLN A 44 -2.02 21.06 -5.21
N GLN A 45 -3.30 20.83 -5.47
CA GLN A 45 -4.22 20.39 -4.43
C GLN A 45 -3.89 18.98 -3.96
N THR A 46 -3.53 18.07 -4.86
CA THR A 46 -3.06 16.72 -4.51
C THR A 46 -1.84 16.79 -3.61
N ARG A 47 -0.86 17.63 -3.93
CA ARG A 47 0.32 17.82 -3.07
C ARG A 47 -0.04 18.33 -1.68
N ARG A 48 -0.98 19.28 -1.58
CA ARG A 48 -1.49 19.78 -0.28
C ARG A 48 -2.15 18.66 0.53
N TRP A 49 -2.96 17.81 -0.10
CA TRP A 49 -3.59 16.67 0.56
C TRP A 49 -2.57 15.64 1.04
N ILE A 50 -1.55 15.36 0.24
CA ILE A 50 -0.44 14.47 0.64
C ILE A 50 0.28 15.04 1.86
N ALA A 51 0.69 16.32 1.80
CA ALA A 51 1.41 16.98 2.88
C ALA A 51 0.60 17.07 4.19
N ALA A 52 -0.72 17.19 4.07
CA ALA A 52 -1.64 17.22 5.22
C ALA A 52 -2.06 15.81 5.73
N GLY A 53 -1.55 14.73 5.15
CA GLY A 53 -1.92 13.36 5.54
C GLY A 53 -3.39 12.98 5.25
N CYS A 54 -4.11 13.75 4.43
CA CYS A 54 -5.54 13.55 4.20
C CYS A 54 -5.88 12.14 3.69
N PHE A 55 -5.02 11.54 2.87
CA PHE A 55 -5.27 10.19 2.34
C PHE A 55 -5.18 9.12 3.42
N ALA A 56 -4.24 9.24 4.34
CA ALA A 56 -4.12 8.33 5.47
C ALA A 56 -5.38 8.41 6.37
N SER A 57 -5.84 9.63 6.68
CA SER A 57 -7.07 9.84 7.47
C SER A 57 -8.30 9.26 6.77
N ILE A 58 -8.47 9.50 5.46
CA ILE A 58 -9.59 8.95 4.68
C ILE A 58 -9.57 7.41 4.69
N VAL A 59 -8.41 6.79 4.51
CA VAL A 59 -8.29 5.32 4.55
C VAL A 59 -8.68 4.80 5.92
N GLN A 60 -8.25 5.46 7.00
CA GLN A 60 -8.61 5.09 8.36
C GLN A 60 -10.13 5.20 8.60
N ASP A 61 -10.74 6.33 8.25
CA ASP A 61 -12.18 6.55 8.43
C ASP A 61 -13.02 5.56 7.62
N LEU A 62 -12.66 5.34 6.35
CA LEU A 62 -13.33 4.36 5.49
C LEU A 62 -13.21 2.93 6.03
N ARG A 63 -12.05 2.55 6.57
CA ARG A 63 -11.86 1.26 7.21
C ARG A 63 -12.83 1.07 8.37
N LEU A 64 -12.92 2.05 9.28
CA LEU A 64 -13.82 2.01 10.42
C LEU A 64 -15.28 1.85 9.97
N LEU A 65 -15.71 2.64 8.97
CA LEU A 65 -17.06 2.58 8.42
C LEU A 65 -17.38 1.23 7.77
N VAL A 66 -16.47 0.72 6.93
CA VAL A 66 -16.66 -0.57 6.23
C VAL A 66 -16.72 -1.71 7.24
N ARG A 67 -15.88 -1.70 8.27
CA ARG A 67 -15.90 -2.72 9.32
C ARG A 67 -17.19 -2.67 10.12
N ALA A 68 -17.62 -1.47 10.54
CA ALA A 68 -18.88 -1.29 11.26
C ALA A 68 -20.09 -1.74 10.43
N ALA A 69 -20.15 -1.33 9.15
CA ALA A 69 -21.21 -1.76 8.22
C ALA A 69 -21.25 -3.27 7.99
N SER A 70 -20.13 -3.97 8.21
CA SER A 70 -20.02 -5.43 8.11
C SER A 70 -20.23 -6.16 9.46
N GLY A 71 -20.69 -5.47 10.49
CA GLY A 71 -20.90 -6.03 11.84
C GLY A 71 -19.60 -6.44 12.56
N ARG A 72 -18.46 -5.88 12.15
CA ARG A 72 -17.14 -6.14 12.73
C ARG A 72 -16.76 -5.07 13.76
N ARG A 73 -15.88 -5.44 14.69
CA ARG A 73 -15.26 -4.44 15.57
C ARG A 73 -14.58 -3.36 14.72
N PRO A 74 -14.66 -2.07 15.09
CA PRO A 74 -14.04 -0.97 14.34
C PRO A 74 -12.54 -1.19 14.11
N GLN A 75 -11.82 -1.65 15.13
CA GLN A 75 -10.41 -2.00 15.01
C GLN A 75 -10.22 -3.49 14.79
N PRO A 76 -9.29 -3.89 13.89
CA PRO A 76 -8.96 -5.28 13.65
C PRO A 76 -8.08 -5.86 14.75
N SER A 77 -8.29 -7.13 15.11
CA SER A 77 -7.38 -7.89 15.99
C SER A 77 -6.39 -8.76 15.22
N VAL A 78 -6.56 -8.87 13.90
CA VAL A 78 -5.74 -9.71 13.02
C VAL A 78 -5.31 -8.90 11.81
N ALA A 79 -4.03 -8.99 11.48
CA ALA A 79 -3.43 -8.42 10.29
C ALA A 79 -2.82 -9.52 9.39
N ILE A 80 -2.60 -9.20 8.13
CA ILE A 80 -1.99 -10.07 7.15
C ILE A 80 -0.95 -9.24 6.41
N VAL A 81 0.31 -9.68 6.41
CA VAL A 81 1.38 -9.05 5.66
C VAL A 81 1.69 -9.87 4.40
N ASP A 82 1.83 -9.18 3.29
CA ASP A 82 2.27 -9.74 2.02
C ASP A 82 3.22 -8.77 1.31
N SER A 83 4.07 -9.30 0.44
CA SER A 83 4.97 -8.50 -0.37
C SER A 83 4.91 -8.88 -1.85
N ARG A 84 4.97 -7.87 -2.70
CA ARG A 84 4.97 -8.07 -4.14
C ARG A 84 6.06 -7.24 -4.82
N THR A 85 6.84 -7.91 -5.69
CA THR A 85 7.84 -7.25 -6.53
C THR A 85 7.17 -6.69 -7.78
N LEU A 86 7.34 -5.39 -7.99
CA LEU A 86 6.91 -4.66 -9.18
C LEU A 86 8.09 -4.46 -10.10
N ARG A 87 7.92 -4.80 -11.36
CA ARG A 87 8.92 -4.51 -12.37
C ARG A 87 9.08 -3.00 -12.53
N SER A 88 10.32 -2.55 -12.54
CA SER A 88 10.66 -1.17 -12.85
C SER A 88 11.10 -1.06 -14.29
N THR A 89 10.84 0.10 -14.87
CA THR A 89 11.47 0.51 -16.13
C THR A 89 12.93 0.89 -15.88
N VAL A 90 13.73 1.03 -16.94
CA VAL A 90 15.16 1.39 -16.86
C VAL A 90 15.35 2.72 -16.15
N GLU A 91 14.38 3.64 -16.26
CA GLU A 91 14.38 4.99 -15.70
C GLU A 91 14.15 5.04 -14.18
N SER A 92 13.82 3.94 -13.54
CA SER A 92 13.53 3.90 -12.08
C SER A 92 14.75 4.15 -11.20
N GLY A 93 15.96 4.23 -11.78
CA GLY A 93 17.19 4.66 -11.13
C GLY A 93 17.58 3.82 -9.89
N GLN A 94 18.13 4.49 -8.87
CA GLN A 94 18.64 3.85 -7.65
C GLN A 94 17.56 3.26 -6.73
N ARG A 95 16.28 3.57 -6.96
CA ARG A 95 15.15 3.03 -6.17
C ARG A 95 14.77 1.60 -6.57
N ALA A 96 15.30 1.11 -7.68
CA ALA A 96 15.08 -0.24 -8.16
C ALA A 96 16.22 -1.16 -7.75
N GLY A 97 15.89 -2.31 -7.17
CA GLY A 97 16.83 -3.40 -6.88
C GLY A 97 16.53 -4.61 -7.74
N VAL A 98 17.37 -5.63 -7.67
CA VAL A 98 17.15 -6.92 -8.33
C VAL A 98 16.64 -7.91 -7.30
N ASP A 99 15.43 -8.43 -7.50
CA ASP A 99 14.90 -9.56 -6.77
C ASP A 99 15.60 -10.84 -7.30
N GLY A 100 16.56 -11.34 -6.55
CA GLY A 100 17.36 -12.50 -6.97
C GLY A 100 16.55 -13.78 -7.10
N HIS A 101 15.45 -13.93 -6.36
CA HIS A 101 14.58 -15.09 -6.40
C HIS A 101 13.67 -15.08 -7.64
N LYS A 102 13.07 -13.94 -7.91
CA LYS A 102 12.17 -13.75 -9.08
C LYS A 102 12.92 -13.33 -10.34
N ARG A 103 14.21 -13.03 -10.25
CA ARG A 103 15.06 -12.49 -11.34
C ARG A 103 14.45 -11.26 -12.02
N VAL A 104 13.87 -10.38 -11.22
CA VAL A 104 13.18 -9.17 -11.70
C VAL A 104 13.80 -7.95 -11.07
N ARG A 105 14.14 -6.95 -11.89
CA ARG A 105 14.52 -5.63 -11.40
C ARG A 105 13.27 -4.82 -11.09
N GLY A 106 13.23 -4.23 -9.89
CA GLY A 106 12.04 -3.48 -9.50
C GLY A 106 12.06 -2.96 -8.08
N SER A 107 10.89 -2.57 -7.63
CA SER A 107 10.61 -2.21 -6.26
C SER A 107 9.71 -3.26 -5.62
N LYS A 108 9.91 -3.53 -4.34
CA LYS A 108 9.07 -4.42 -3.57
C LYS A 108 8.08 -3.59 -2.76
N VAL A 109 6.80 -3.91 -2.90
CA VAL A 109 5.73 -3.31 -2.11
C VAL A 109 5.36 -4.29 -1.01
N HIS A 110 5.42 -3.83 0.22
CA HIS A 110 4.99 -4.57 1.40
C HIS A 110 3.69 -3.95 1.86
N ALA A 111 2.64 -4.73 1.95
CA ALA A 111 1.32 -4.28 2.40
C ALA A 111 0.87 -5.09 3.59
N VAL A 112 0.29 -4.41 4.57
CA VAL A 112 -0.41 -5.05 5.67
C VAL A 112 -1.88 -4.68 5.57
N VAL A 113 -2.74 -5.68 5.58
CA VAL A 113 -4.19 -5.53 5.49
C VAL A 113 -4.87 -6.25 6.64
N ASP A 114 -6.12 -5.91 6.92
CA ASP A 114 -6.96 -6.68 7.84
C ASP A 114 -7.63 -7.87 7.16
N THR A 115 -8.42 -8.65 7.89
CA THR A 115 -9.16 -9.82 7.36
C THR A 115 -10.25 -9.48 6.35
N MET A 116 -10.53 -8.20 6.12
CA MET A 116 -11.43 -7.70 5.08
C MET A 116 -10.68 -7.17 3.85
N GLY A 117 -9.34 -7.21 3.87
CA GLY A 117 -8.50 -6.67 2.82
C GLY A 117 -8.32 -5.15 2.89
N THR A 118 -8.72 -4.50 3.99
CA THR A 118 -8.52 -3.05 4.13
C THR A 118 -7.10 -2.73 4.56
N LEU A 119 -6.49 -1.73 3.93
CA LEU A 119 -5.08 -1.37 4.14
C LEU A 119 -4.84 -0.82 5.55
N LEU A 120 -3.83 -1.36 6.24
CA LEU A 120 -3.34 -0.92 7.54
C LEU A 120 -1.98 -0.20 7.41
N ALA A 121 -1.04 -0.80 6.69
CA ALA A 121 0.28 -0.24 6.48
C ALA A 121 0.81 -0.56 5.09
N LEU A 122 1.68 0.31 4.57
CA LEU A 122 2.35 0.14 3.28
C LEU A 122 3.80 0.61 3.39
N ALA A 123 4.71 -0.16 2.79
CA ALA A 123 6.10 0.25 2.59
C ALA A 123 6.57 -0.14 1.19
N VAL A 124 7.48 0.64 0.62
CA VAL A 124 8.09 0.37 -0.68
C VAL A 124 9.59 0.38 -0.54
N THR A 125 10.24 -0.70 -0.94
CA THR A 125 11.69 -0.88 -0.86
C THR A 125 12.25 -1.29 -2.23
N PRO A 126 13.57 -1.14 -2.45
CA PRO A 126 14.23 -1.81 -3.56
C PRO A 126 14.00 -3.32 -3.51
N ALA A 127 13.82 -3.98 -4.67
CA ALA A 127 13.41 -5.38 -4.72
C ALA A 127 14.42 -6.38 -4.14
N HIS A 128 15.70 -5.99 -3.96
CA HIS A 128 16.73 -6.82 -3.33
C HIS A 128 16.61 -6.89 -1.80
N GLU A 129 15.84 -6.02 -1.19
CA GLU A 129 15.68 -6.05 0.26
C GLU A 129 14.84 -7.25 0.70
N ALA A 130 15.27 -7.88 1.79
CA ALA A 130 14.55 -9.01 2.36
C ALA A 130 13.24 -8.54 3.04
N GLU A 131 12.15 -9.25 2.78
CA GLU A 131 10.83 -8.94 3.31
C GLU A 131 10.82 -8.82 4.84
N ARG A 132 11.49 -9.75 5.51
CA ARG A 132 11.55 -9.82 6.98
C ARG A 132 12.06 -8.54 7.66
N ARG A 133 12.96 -7.79 7.00
CA ARG A 133 13.51 -6.53 7.55
C ARG A 133 12.46 -5.44 7.70
N GLN A 134 11.38 -5.51 6.93
CA GLN A 134 10.33 -4.51 6.96
C GLN A 134 9.27 -4.78 8.02
N LEU A 135 9.26 -5.98 8.63
CA LEU A 135 8.17 -6.38 9.53
C LEU A 135 8.07 -5.46 10.76
N SER A 136 9.16 -5.10 11.40
CA SER A 136 9.13 -4.24 12.58
C SER A 136 8.51 -2.87 12.29
N ALA A 137 8.95 -2.20 11.21
CA ALA A 137 8.41 -0.90 10.81
C ALA A 137 6.93 -0.98 10.39
N LEU A 138 6.54 -2.07 9.73
CA LEU A 138 5.15 -2.32 9.35
C LEU A 138 4.28 -2.60 10.59
N ALA A 139 4.77 -3.41 11.51
CA ALA A 139 4.10 -3.75 12.76
C ALA A 139 3.86 -2.51 13.61
N GLN A 140 4.86 -1.65 13.76
CA GLN A 140 4.72 -0.37 14.44
C GLN A 140 3.60 0.48 13.82
N ARG A 141 3.61 0.66 12.50
CA ARG A 141 2.58 1.44 11.80
C ARG A 141 1.18 0.84 11.95
N VAL A 142 1.08 -0.49 11.94
CA VAL A 142 -0.20 -1.18 12.18
C VAL A 142 -0.73 -0.83 13.55
N GLN A 143 0.09 -0.92 14.60
CA GLN A 143 -0.33 -0.59 15.96
C GLN A 143 -0.71 0.89 16.10
N GLU A 144 0.07 1.80 15.51
CA GLU A 144 -0.26 3.24 15.49
C GLU A 144 -1.66 3.52 14.90
N VAL A 145 -2.00 2.90 13.76
CA VAL A 145 -3.28 3.16 13.05
C VAL A 145 -4.46 2.37 13.60
N THR A 146 -4.21 1.35 14.42
CA THR A 146 -5.25 0.48 15.01
C THR A 146 -5.42 0.66 16.51
N GLY A 147 -4.64 1.57 17.14
CA GLY A 147 -4.68 1.77 18.59
C GLY A 147 -4.26 0.50 19.35
N GLU A 148 -3.20 -0.15 18.89
CA GLU A 148 -2.61 -1.35 19.49
C GLU A 148 -3.56 -2.56 19.59
N SER A 149 -4.57 -2.63 18.73
CA SER A 149 -5.61 -3.66 18.79
C SER A 149 -5.24 -4.96 18.08
N VAL A 150 -4.17 -4.97 17.26
CA VAL A 150 -3.76 -6.16 16.50
C VAL A 150 -2.90 -7.07 17.38
N GLU A 151 -3.40 -8.28 17.62
CA GLU A 151 -2.75 -9.30 18.44
C GLU A 151 -2.05 -10.39 17.61
N LEU A 152 -2.43 -10.52 16.33
CA LEU A 152 -1.97 -11.58 15.45
C LEU A 152 -1.68 -11.06 14.06
N ILE A 153 -0.50 -11.40 13.51
CA ILE A 153 -0.12 -11.11 12.13
C ILE A 153 0.19 -12.41 11.39
N TYR A 154 -0.50 -12.63 10.27
CA TYR A 154 -0.23 -13.72 9.34
C TYR A 154 0.76 -13.26 8.28
N ALA A 155 1.70 -14.14 7.91
CA ALA A 155 2.70 -13.90 6.87
C ALA A 155 2.96 -15.16 6.05
N ASP A 156 3.57 -15.02 4.89
CA ASP A 156 4.10 -16.14 4.12
C ASP A 156 5.49 -16.60 4.62
N ALA A 157 6.05 -17.62 3.97
CA ALA A 157 7.34 -18.20 4.35
C ALA A 157 8.52 -17.22 4.25
N ALA A 158 8.41 -16.11 3.51
CA ALA A 158 9.46 -15.11 3.39
C ALA A 158 9.73 -14.34 4.71
N TYR A 159 8.77 -14.42 5.65
CA TYR A 159 8.86 -13.80 6.98
C TYR A 159 9.27 -14.77 8.09
N THR A 160 9.80 -15.95 7.74
CA THR A 160 10.28 -16.93 8.72
C THR A 160 11.56 -16.47 9.40
N GLY A 161 11.70 -16.74 10.71
CA GLY A 161 12.92 -16.56 11.50
C GLY A 161 12.67 -15.94 12.86
N GLU A 162 13.56 -16.26 13.83
CA GLU A 162 13.48 -15.79 15.22
C GLU A 162 13.48 -14.24 15.30
N GLU A 163 14.31 -13.59 14.48
CA GLU A 163 14.39 -12.12 14.42
C GLU A 163 13.04 -11.51 13.99
N THR A 164 12.32 -12.17 13.09
CA THR A 164 11.01 -11.72 12.61
C THR A 164 9.93 -11.93 13.68
N GLU A 165 9.99 -13.04 14.39
CA GLU A 165 9.08 -13.30 15.52
C GLU A 165 9.31 -12.31 16.65
N ALA A 166 10.56 -12.04 17.01
CA ALA A 166 10.93 -11.04 18.02
C ALA A 166 10.46 -9.63 17.60
N ALA A 167 10.58 -9.28 16.31
CA ALA A 167 10.10 -8.02 15.77
C ALA A 167 8.57 -7.87 15.89
N ALA A 168 7.80 -8.91 15.66
CA ALA A 168 6.36 -8.88 15.88
C ALA A 168 6.01 -8.77 17.38
N GLN A 169 6.69 -9.54 18.22
CA GLN A 169 6.47 -9.54 19.67
C GLN A 169 6.79 -8.20 20.31
N SER A 170 7.83 -7.50 19.86
CA SER A 170 8.18 -6.16 20.37
C SER A 170 7.08 -5.13 20.16
N HIS A 171 6.13 -5.39 19.25
CA HIS A 171 4.94 -4.58 19.01
C HIS A 171 3.65 -5.23 19.54
N GLY A 172 3.74 -6.21 20.46
CA GLY A 172 2.60 -6.88 21.07
C GLY A 172 1.84 -7.83 20.14
N MET A 173 2.43 -8.22 19.00
CA MET A 173 1.81 -9.11 18.04
C MET A 173 2.46 -10.50 18.02
N ARG A 174 1.66 -11.54 17.82
CA ARG A 174 2.13 -12.89 17.53
C ARG A 174 2.23 -13.10 16.03
N LEU A 175 3.41 -13.46 15.52
CA LEU A 175 3.60 -13.84 14.12
C LEU A 175 3.12 -15.28 13.89
N MET A 176 2.36 -15.50 12.82
CA MET A 176 1.99 -16.83 12.35
C MET A 176 2.36 -16.97 10.87
N VAL A 177 3.44 -17.70 10.61
CA VAL A 177 3.90 -17.95 9.23
C VAL A 177 3.13 -19.13 8.66
N VAL A 178 2.49 -18.93 7.51
CA VAL A 178 1.76 -19.95 6.76
C VAL A 178 2.73 -20.62 5.80
N GLN A 179 3.20 -21.82 6.15
CA GLN A 179 4.13 -22.61 5.33
C GLN A 179 3.39 -23.75 4.65
N ARG A 180 3.88 -24.16 3.46
CA ARG A 180 3.49 -25.44 2.87
C ARG A 180 4.09 -26.59 3.68
N PRO A 181 3.34 -27.66 3.96
CA PRO A 181 3.92 -28.87 4.56
C PRO A 181 5.03 -29.41 3.65
N GLU A 182 6.15 -29.81 4.24
CA GLU A 182 7.25 -30.44 3.50
C GLU A 182 6.74 -31.69 2.77
N GLY A 183 7.15 -31.88 1.52
CA GLY A 183 6.78 -33.04 0.68
C GLY A 183 5.42 -32.96 0.00
N SER A 184 4.65 -31.85 0.15
CA SER A 184 3.37 -31.71 -0.54
C SER A 184 3.56 -31.34 -2.02
N HIS A 185 3.17 -32.24 -2.93
CA HIS A 185 3.08 -32.00 -4.39
C HIS A 185 1.62 -31.68 -4.75
N GLY A 186 1.41 -30.68 -5.62
CA GLY A 186 0.07 -30.30 -6.10
C GLY A 186 -0.66 -29.27 -5.22
N PHE A 187 -1.99 -29.14 -5.43
CA PHE A 187 -2.84 -28.23 -4.68
C PHE A 187 -3.14 -28.81 -3.29
N VAL A 188 -2.61 -28.17 -2.24
CA VAL A 188 -2.89 -28.50 -0.85
C VAL A 188 -3.72 -27.39 -0.24
N LEU A 189 -4.91 -27.72 0.26
CA LEU A 189 -5.74 -26.79 1.02
C LEU A 189 -5.13 -26.57 2.41
N LEU A 190 -4.31 -25.55 2.53
CA LEU A 190 -3.72 -25.20 3.83
C LEU A 190 -4.75 -24.48 4.68
N PRO A 191 -4.96 -24.92 5.94
CA PRO A 191 -5.78 -24.16 6.87
C PRO A 191 -5.28 -22.71 6.95
N LYS A 192 -6.17 -21.73 6.70
CA LYS A 192 -5.90 -20.30 6.73
C LYS A 192 -5.07 -19.70 5.57
N ARG A 193 -4.55 -20.49 4.62
CA ARG A 193 -3.90 -19.94 3.42
C ARG A 193 -4.86 -19.05 2.60
N TRP A 194 -6.13 -19.41 2.55
CA TRP A 194 -7.17 -18.60 1.93
C TRP A 194 -7.27 -17.18 2.52
N VAL A 195 -6.84 -17.00 3.79
CA VAL A 195 -6.82 -15.68 4.43
C VAL A 195 -5.77 -14.80 3.75
N VAL A 196 -4.59 -15.33 3.45
CA VAL A 196 -3.53 -14.60 2.74
C VAL A 196 -3.90 -14.44 1.26
N GLU A 197 -4.37 -15.50 0.59
CA GLU A 197 -4.70 -15.47 -0.85
C GLU A 197 -5.94 -14.63 -1.19
N ARG A 198 -6.99 -14.68 -0.36
CA ARG A 198 -8.24 -13.93 -0.58
C ARG A 198 -8.09 -12.43 -0.25
N THR A 199 -7.16 -12.10 0.62
CA THR A 199 -6.93 -10.73 1.06
C THR A 199 -5.90 -10.00 0.21
N GLN A 200 -5.38 -10.62 -0.87
CA GLN A 200 -4.60 -9.89 -1.87
C GLN A 200 -5.50 -8.80 -2.45
N PRO A 201 -5.25 -7.52 -2.11
CA PRO A 201 -6.18 -6.48 -2.52
C PRO A 201 -6.11 -6.34 -4.04
N GLN A 202 -7.22 -6.55 -4.71
CA GLN A 202 -7.39 -6.19 -6.14
C GLN A 202 -7.02 -4.72 -6.40
N TYR A 203 -7.08 -3.87 -5.35
CA TYR A 203 -6.66 -2.45 -5.40
C TYR A 203 -5.14 -2.28 -5.49
N LEU A 204 -4.35 -3.18 -4.88
CA LEU A 204 -2.90 -3.18 -5.08
C LEU A 204 -2.59 -3.49 -6.54
N GLN A 205 -3.33 -4.37 -7.19
CA GLN A 205 -3.16 -4.64 -8.61
C GLN A 205 -3.38 -3.36 -9.44
N SER A 206 -4.48 -2.64 -9.25
CA SER A 206 -4.77 -1.42 -10.01
C SER A 206 -3.85 -0.24 -9.67
N ALA A 207 -3.44 -0.06 -8.41
CA ALA A 207 -2.47 0.96 -8.03
C ALA A 207 -1.06 0.65 -8.55
N LEU A 208 -0.73 -0.63 -8.71
CA LEU A 208 0.55 -1.14 -9.17
C LEU A 208 0.66 -1.13 -10.70
N ASP A 209 -0.43 -1.40 -11.40
CA ASP A 209 -0.50 -1.32 -12.87
C ASP A 209 -0.30 0.15 -13.33
N VAL A 210 -0.73 1.12 -12.52
CA VAL A 210 -0.46 2.56 -12.73
C VAL A 210 1.02 2.90 -12.57
N GLN A 211 1.74 2.27 -11.63
CA GLN A 211 3.16 2.51 -11.45
C GLN A 211 4.04 1.79 -12.48
N ALA A 212 3.55 0.73 -13.07
CA ALA A 212 4.23 -0.02 -14.13
C ALA A 212 4.05 0.60 -15.53
N SER A 213 3.18 1.60 -15.67
CA SER A 213 2.97 2.29 -16.94
C SER A 213 4.22 3.09 -17.35
N PRO A 214 4.76 2.91 -18.56
CA PRO A 214 6.03 3.50 -18.99
C PRO A 214 6.05 5.04 -19.07
N SER A 215 4.92 5.69 -18.86
CA SER A 215 4.75 7.14 -19.02
C SER A 215 5.07 7.98 -17.79
N HIS A 216 5.56 7.37 -16.69
CA HIS A 216 5.99 8.12 -15.51
C HIS A 216 7.46 8.56 -15.67
N ASP A 217 7.67 9.67 -16.33
CA ASP A 217 8.92 10.45 -16.22
C ASP A 217 9.03 10.99 -14.78
N ARG A 218 9.61 10.18 -13.88
CA ARG A 218 9.79 10.51 -12.45
C ARG A 218 11.04 11.36 -12.19
N THR A 219 11.86 11.62 -13.20
CA THR A 219 13.12 12.36 -13.04
C THR A 219 12.93 13.86 -13.02
N ARG A 220 11.81 14.38 -13.48
CA ARG A 220 11.52 15.83 -13.50
C ARG A 220 11.03 16.43 -12.18
N TRP A 221 10.86 15.64 -11.14
CA TRP A 221 10.34 16.11 -9.87
C TRP A 221 11.41 16.65 -8.92
N ALA A 222 12.70 16.42 -9.22
CA ALA A 222 13.80 16.70 -8.31
C ALA A 222 14.61 17.94 -8.66
N THR A 223 14.33 18.63 -9.75
CA THR A 223 15.21 19.70 -10.28
C THR A 223 14.48 20.94 -10.81
N GLU A 224 13.40 21.40 -10.18
CA GLU A 224 13.01 22.80 -10.37
C GLU A 224 13.24 23.57 -9.06
N PRO A 225 14.14 24.59 -9.06
CA PRO A 225 14.28 25.50 -7.93
C PRO A 225 13.06 26.40 -7.78
N ALA A 226 12.96 26.99 -6.59
CA ALA A 226 11.91 27.84 -6.06
C ALA A 226 11.45 28.96 -6.99
#